data_64f7c5a1bcc2df415200aca646907e24
#
_entry.id   64f7c5a1bcc2df415200aca646907e24
#
_cell.length_a   1.000
_cell.length_b   1.000
_cell.length_c   1.000
_cell.angle_alpha   90.00
_cell.angle_beta   90.00
_cell.angle_gamma   90.00
#
_symmetry.space_group_name_H-M   'P 1'
#
loop_
_entity.id
_entity.type
_entity.pdbx_description
1 polymer ?
#
loop_
_entity_poly.entity_id
_entity_poly.type
_entity_poly.pdbx_seq_one_letter_code
_entity_poly.pdbx_strand_id
1 'polypeptide(L)' 'MITEIRHTGLVVADLDAALIFWCEVLDFRVERRMEETGPHIDAMMGLHDVRVTTVKIAAPDGKLVELLHFQSH' A
#
# COMPACT_ATOMS: atom_id res chain seq x y z
N MET A 1 3.42 -11.08 5.89
CA MET A 1 2.91 -9.74 5.95
C MET A 1 3.41 -8.85 4.83
N ILE A 2 4.68 -8.42 4.85
CA ILE A 2 5.23 -7.75 3.68
C ILE A 2 5.63 -8.82 2.69
N THR A 3 5.03 -8.79 1.51
CA THR A 3 5.28 -9.80 0.50
C THR A 3 6.29 -9.34 -0.54
N GLU A 4 6.40 -8.01 -0.73
CA GLU A 4 7.26 -7.45 -1.75
C GLU A 4 7.52 -5.98 -1.47
N ILE A 5 8.67 -5.48 -1.92
CA ILE A 5 8.99 -4.05 -1.89
C ILE A 5 9.10 -3.58 -3.34
N ARG A 6 8.34 -2.52 -3.69
CA ARG A 6 8.37 -1.92 -5.03
C ARG A 6 8.65 -0.44 -4.91
N HIS A 7 9.83 -0.02 -5.36
CA HIS A 7 10.30 1.36 -5.19
C HIS A 7 10.19 1.78 -3.73
N THR A 8 9.28 2.71 -3.43
CA THR A 8 9.02 3.15 -2.06
C THR A 8 7.78 2.48 -1.47
N GLY A 9 7.17 1.57 -2.20
CA GLY A 9 5.94 0.88 -1.78
C GLY A 9 6.22 -0.51 -1.22
N LEU A 10 5.47 -0.89 -0.21
CA LEU A 10 5.51 -2.21 0.40
C LEU A 10 4.22 -2.94 0.07
N VAL A 11 4.32 -4.11 -0.55
CA VAL A 11 3.14 -4.93 -0.83
C VAL A 11 2.78 -5.73 0.41
N VAL A 12 1.54 -5.58 0.87
CA VAL A 12 1.05 -6.24 2.08
C VAL A 12 -0.11 -7.17 1.73
N ALA A 13 -0.15 -8.32 2.38
CA ALA A 13 -1.21 -9.30 2.18
C ALA A 13 -2.49 -8.95 2.92
N ASP A 14 -2.37 -8.29 4.08
CA ASP A 14 -3.50 -7.88 4.92
C ASP A 14 -3.33 -6.41 5.25
N LEU A 15 -4.11 -5.56 4.58
CA LEU A 15 -3.99 -4.12 4.75
C LEU A 15 -4.38 -3.67 6.15
N ASP A 16 -5.44 -4.22 6.72
CA ASP A 16 -5.91 -3.82 8.05
C ASP A 16 -4.87 -4.15 9.11
N ALA A 17 -4.30 -5.35 9.05
CA ALA A 17 -3.23 -5.76 9.97
C ALA A 17 -2.00 -4.89 9.80
N ALA A 18 -1.63 -4.56 8.56
CA ALA A 18 -0.49 -3.69 8.29
C ALA A 18 -0.72 -2.29 8.86
N LEU A 19 -1.91 -1.72 8.67
CA LEU A 19 -2.24 -0.39 9.19
C LEU A 19 -2.21 -0.37 10.70
N ILE A 20 -2.71 -1.41 11.36
CA ILE A 20 -2.63 -1.52 12.81
C ILE A 20 -1.17 -1.50 13.26
N PHE A 21 -0.32 -2.31 12.61
CA PHE A 21 1.08 -2.37 12.96
C PHE A 21 1.78 -1.01 12.76
N TRP A 22 1.63 -0.41 11.59
CA TRP A 22 2.33 0.84 11.28
C TRP A 22 1.81 2.00 12.11
N CYS A 23 0.49 2.11 12.30
CA CYS A 23 -0.09 3.26 12.98
C CYS A 23 -0.04 3.12 14.50
N GLU A 24 -0.32 1.95 15.05
CA GLU A 24 -0.39 1.77 16.50
C GLU A 24 0.94 1.38 17.11
N VAL A 25 1.77 0.63 16.41
CA VAL A 25 3.06 0.17 16.95
C VAL A 25 4.18 1.14 16.58
N LEU A 26 4.22 1.61 15.32
CA LEU A 26 5.30 2.47 14.83
C LEU A 26 4.94 3.95 14.78
N ASP A 27 3.72 4.29 15.20
CA ASP A 27 3.27 5.68 15.32
C ASP A 27 3.22 6.44 14.00
N PHE A 28 2.94 5.73 12.90
CA PHE A 28 2.67 6.34 11.62
C PHE A 28 1.22 6.83 11.59
N ARG A 29 0.93 7.76 10.67
CA ARG A 29 -0.44 8.21 10.45
C ARG A 29 -0.79 8.08 8.97
N VAL A 30 -2.06 7.83 8.70
CA VAL A 30 -2.56 7.75 7.33
C VAL A 30 -2.66 9.16 6.76
N GLU A 31 -1.94 9.41 5.66
CA GLU A 31 -2.02 10.68 4.95
C GLU A 31 -3.03 10.62 3.82
N ARG A 32 -3.07 9.51 3.10
CA ARG A 32 -3.94 9.36 1.95
C ARG A 32 -4.22 7.90 1.66
N ARG A 33 -5.44 7.62 1.24
CA ARG A 33 -5.84 6.29 0.79
C ARG A 33 -6.49 6.42 -0.59
N MET A 34 -6.06 5.58 -1.52
CA MET A 34 -6.60 5.57 -2.89
C MET A 34 -6.84 4.15 -3.34
N GLU A 35 -7.90 3.97 -4.11
CA GLU A 35 -8.13 2.71 -4.82
C GLU A 35 -7.92 2.97 -6.30
N GLU A 36 -7.11 2.14 -6.94
CA GLU A 36 -6.73 2.31 -8.33
C GLU A 36 -7.08 1.06 -9.12
N THR A 37 -7.70 1.30 -10.28
CA THR A 37 -8.04 0.24 -11.23
C THR A 37 -7.84 0.77 -12.64
N GLY A 38 -7.86 -0.13 -13.62
CA GLY A 38 -7.89 0.24 -15.01
C GLY A 38 -6.72 -0.26 -15.82
N PRO A 39 -6.80 -0.15 -17.16
CA PRO A 39 -5.78 -0.70 -18.04
C PRO A 39 -4.38 -0.15 -17.82
N HIS A 40 -4.25 1.12 -17.47
CA HIS A 40 -2.93 1.69 -17.23
C HIS A 40 -2.26 1.11 -15.98
N ILE A 41 -3.06 0.79 -14.96
CA ILE A 41 -2.55 0.12 -13.77
C ILE A 41 -2.18 -1.32 -14.09
N ASP A 42 -3.02 -2.00 -14.87
CA ASP A 42 -2.73 -3.36 -15.34
C ASP A 42 -1.40 -3.41 -16.09
N ALA A 43 -1.20 -2.47 -17.01
CA ALA A 43 0.04 -2.40 -17.79
C ALA A 43 1.26 -2.12 -16.90
N MET A 44 1.11 -1.21 -15.95
CA MET A 44 2.19 -0.86 -15.01
C MET A 44 2.59 -2.04 -14.14
N MET A 45 1.63 -2.82 -13.70
CA MET A 45 1.84 -3.94 -12.78
C MET A 45 2.11 -5.27 -13.49
N GLY A 46 1.86 -5.34 -14.81
CA GLY A 46 1.98 -6.58 -15.56
C GLY A 46 0.91 -7.60 -15.23
N LEU A 47 -0.25 -7.16 -14.79
CA LEU A 47 -1.36 -8.00 -14.36
C LEU A 47 -2.62 -7.61 -15.13
N HIS A 48 -3.67 -8.44 -15.02
CA HIS A 48 -4.97 -8.16 -15.60
C HIS A 48 -6.00 -7.90 -14.51
N ASP A 49 -6.92 -6.98 -14.77
CA ASP A 49 -8.01 -6.65 -13.86
C ASP A 49 -7.52 -6.35 -12.45
N VAL A 50 -6.42 -5.64 -12.37
CA VAL A 50 -5.82 -5.29 -11.09
C VAL A 50 -6.69 -4.28 -10.36
N ARG A 51 -6.93 -4.57 -9.08
CA ARG A 51 -7.45 -3.59 -8.13
C ARG A 51 -6.47 -3.50 -6.98
N VAL A 52 -5.95 -2.32 -6.76
CA VAL A 52 -4.97 -2.07 -5.72
C VAL A 52 -5.41 -0.91 -4.84
N THR A 53 -5.33 -1.10 -3.54
CA THR A 53 -5.50 -0.03 -2.58
C THR A 53 -4.12 0.45 -2.17
N THR A 54 -3.87 1.73 -2.37
CA THR A 54 -2.63 2.38 -1.98
C THR A 54 -2.91 3.27 -0.77
N VAL A 55 -2.16 3.07 0.30
CA VAL A 55 -2.26 3.90 1.49
C VAL A 55 -0.92 4.56 1.74
N LYS A 56 -0.89 5.88 1.71
CA LYS A 56 0.30 6.64 2.03
C LYS A 56 0.27 6.96 3.52
N ILE A 57 1.31 6.54 4.22
CA ILE A 57 1.43 6.77 5.66
C ILE A 57 2.68 7.59 5.94
N ALA A 58 2.63 8.41 6.97
CA ALA A 58 3.74 9.27 7.35
C ALA A 58 4.28 8.89 8.73
N ALA A 59 5.60 8.79 8.80
CA ALA A 59 6.29 8.58 10.06
C ALA A 59 6.30 9.87 10.90
N PRO A 60 6.59 9.78 12.20
CA PRO A 60 6.71 10.97 13.05
C PRO A 60 7.73 11.99 12.55
N ASP A 61 8.77 11.54 11.86
CA ASP A 61 9.79 12.42 11.27
C ASP A 61 9.40 12.98 9.90
N GLY A 62 8.21 12.66 9.40
CA GLY A 62 7.71 13.15 8.13
C GLY A 62 8.03 12.28 6.92
N LYS A 63 8.77 11.19 7.08
CA LYS A 63 9.05 10.27 5.97
C LYS A 63 7.80 9.54 5.56
N LEU A 64 7.63 9.34 4.26
CA LEU A 64 6.45 8.70 3.70
C LEU A 64 6.73 7.28 3.26
N VAL A 65 5.78 6.41 3.51
CA VAL A 65 5.79 5.02 3.05
C VAL A 65 4.45 4.73 2.39
N GLU A 66 4.46 4.00 1.29
CA GLU A 66 3.24 3.55 0.64
C GLU A 66 3.02 2.06 0.92
N LEU A 67 1.81 1.72 1.35
CA LEU A 67 1.38 0.34 1.49
C LEU A 67 0.49 -0.01 0.31
N LEU A 68 0.79 -1.11 -0.36
CA LEU A 68 0.05 -1.58 -1.52
C LEU A 68 -0.65 -2.88 -1.18
N HIS A 69 -1.96 -2.89 -1.34
CA HIS A 69 -2.75 -4.10 -1.12
C HIS A 69 -3.49 -4.44 -2.40
N PHE A 70 -3.15 -5.58 -3.00
CA PHE A 70 -3.77 -6.06 -4.22
C PHE A 70 -5.02 -6.86 -3.85
N GLN A 71 -6.19 -6.33 -4.22
CA GLN A 71 -7.46 -6.97 -3.88
C GLN A 71 -7.80 -8.11 -4.81
N SER A 72 -7.28 -8.07 -6.03
CA SER A 72 -7.64 -9.03 -7.08
C SER A 72 -6.55 -10.05 -7.37
N HIS A 73 -5.37 -9.91 -6.79
CA HIS A 73 -4.22 -10.77 -7.10
C HIS A 73 -3.41 -11.11 -5.86
#